data_c15b256877ef0d921a780eaf67a77d11
#
_entry.id   c15b256877ef0d921a780eaf67a77d11
#
_cell.length_a   1.000
_cell.length_b   1.000
_cell.length_c   1.000
_cell.angle_alpha   90.00
_cell.angle_beta   90.00
_cell.angle_gamma   90.00
#
_symmetry.space_group_name_H-M   'P 1'
#
loop_
_entity.id
_entity.type
_entity.pdbx_description
1 polymer ?
#
loop_
_entity_poly.entity_id
_entity_poly.type
_entity_poly.pdbx_seq_one_letter_code
_entity_poly.pdbx_strand_id
1 'polypeptide(L)'
;MKKNAPYLFLSTCLISTYSFAEESWLNWQSNSISALYGKGFEVEPDTHETITFEHASNWKWGDLYLFVDTYWFDGEKTASQGHNAVYTELAPRFSISKLTNTNLSFGPVKDVLIATSFDLSIQDKAGYDDTWNYLVGPGFDLDIKGFDYFTLNFYYRIPDDGNTPSGQWQITPCWSYTVPFLKSSIIFDGYIDWVVNSKGNNSSDFHFNPQIKYDLSPHLGLSPKKLAAGIEYDYWKNKFLIEDTPYFKTNQNATSFIVKYTF
;
A
#
# COMPACT_ATOMS: atom_id res chain seq x y z
N MET A 1 -2.03 36.68 -13.72
CA MET A 1 -3.22 35.93 -13.31
C MET A 1 -2.82 35.02 -12.18
N LYS A 2 -3.36 35.22 -10.96
CA LYS A 2 -3.02 34.41 -9.79
C LYS A 2 -3.75 33.08 -9.94
N LYS A 3 -3.03 31.96 -10.06
CA LYS A 3 -3.59 30.61 -9.99
C LYS A 3 -3.89 30.31 -8.52
N ASN A 4 -5.16 30.12 -8.19
CA ASN A 4 -5.59 29.65 -6.89
C ASN A 4 -5.22 28.17 -6.78
N ALA A 5 -4.35 27.85 -5.84
CA ALA A 5 -4.10 26.47 -5.43
C ALA A 5 -5.39 25.91 -4.80
N PRO A 6 -5.81 24.69 -5.12
CA PRO A 6 -6.92 24.06 -4.42
C PRO A 6 -6.45 23.72 -3.00
N TYR A 7 -7.02 24.38 -2.01
CA TYR A 7 -6.88 23.97 -0.62
C TYR A 7 -7.67 22.67 -0.44
N LEU A 8 -6.95 21.58 -0.29
CA LEU A 8 -7.53 20.31 0.13
C LEU A 8 -7.95 20.47 1.61
N PHE A 9 -9.23 20.69 1.85
CA PHE A 9 -9.81 20.65 3.19
C PHE A 9 -9.81 19.20 3.65
N LEU A 10 -8.81 18.82 4.46
CA LEU A 10 -8.84 17.59 5.23
C LEU A 10 -9.92 17.76 6.31
N SER A 11 -11.16 17.41 5.97
CA SER A 11 -12.27 17.36 6.90
C SER A 11 -12.03 16.21 7.87
N THR A 12 -11.56 16.53 9.07
CA THR A 12 -11.49 15.59 10.19
C THR A 12 -12.90 15.17 10.57
N CYS A 13 -13.38 14.05 10.02
CA CYS A 13 -14.56 13.37 10.54
C CYS A 13 -14.22 12.77 11.91
N LEU A 14 -14.46 13.54 12.96
CA LEU A 14 -14.59 13.02 14.33
C LEU A 14 -15.89 12.21 14.37
N ILE A 15 -15.80 10.91 14.10
CA ILE A 15 -16.91 9.99 14.35
C ILE A 15 -16.96 9.75 15.84
N SER A 16 -17.85 10.48 16.53
CA SER A 16 -18.24 10.17 17.91
C SER A 16 -19.01 8.85 17.91
N THR A 17 -18.43 7.82 18.50
CA THR A 17 -19.06 6.51 18.68
C THR A 17 -20.16 6.62 19.73
N TYR A 18 -21.41 6.61 19.30
CA TYR A 18 -22.53 6.27 20.18
C TYR A 18 -22.49 4.76 20.43
N SER A 19 -22.27 4.38 21.69
CA SER A 19 -22.31 2.99 22.15
C SER A 19 -23.76 2.53 22.23
N PHE A 20 -24.26 1.87 21.22
CA PHE A 20 -25.36 0.93 21.36
C PHE A 20 -24.77 -0.46 21.55
N ALA A 21 -25.29 -1.23 22.52
CA ALA A 21 -24.89 -2.61 22.79
C ALA A 21 -25.46 -3.58 21.71
N GLU A 22 -25.25 -3.28 20.42
CA GLU A 22 -25.35 -4.24 19.34
C GLU A 22 -23.98 -4.87 19.10
N GLU A 23 -23.94 -6.17 18.82
CA GLU A 23 -22.69 -6.84 18.45
C GLU A 23 -21.97 -6.05 17.37
N SER A 24 -20.87 -5.41 17.72
CA SER A 24 -20.10 -4.57 16.80
C SER A 24 -19.74 -5.36 15.54
N TRP A 25 -20.05 -4.82 14.37
CA TRP A 25 -19.61 -5.37 13.08
C TRP A 25 -18.10 -5.28 12.91
N LEU A 26 -17.48 -4.33 13.61
CA LEU A 26 -16.04 -4.08 13.63
C LEU A 26 -15.41 -4.90 14.77
N ASN A 27 -14.43 -5.72 14.45
CA ASN A 27 -13.64 -6.48 15.41
C ASN A 27 -12.47 -5.66 15.95
N TRP A 28 -11.71 -5.02 15.06
CA TRP A 28 -10.62 -4.10 15.40
C TRP A 28 -10.29 -3.16 14.23
N GLN A 29 -9.63 -2.05 14.54
CA GLN A 29 -9.06 -1.13 13.57
C GLN A 29 -7.74 -0.54 14.06
N SER A 30 -6.92 -0.10 13.12
CA SER A 30 -5.66 0.59 13.35
C SER A 30 -5.48 1.68 12.31
N ASN A 31 -4.99 2.83 12.73
CA ASN A 31 -4.67 3.94 11.84
C ASN A 31 -3.24 4.37 12.07
N SER A 32 -2.54 4.79 11.02
CA SER A 32 -1.20 5.32 11.13
C SER A 32 -0.92 6.44 10.14
N ILE A 33 0.05 7.27 10.47
CA ILE A 33 0.65 8.25 9.57
C ILE A 33 2.13 7.98 9.51
N SER A 34 2.67 7.93 8.28
CA SER A 34 4.10 7.82 8.02
C SER A 34 4.59 9.07 7.30
N ALA A 35 5.81 9.50 7.60
CA ALA A 35 6.55 10.49 6.83
C ALA A 35 7.80 9.83 6.28
N LEU A 36 8.03 9.98 4.95
CA LEU A 36 9.16 9.40 4.26
C LEU A 36 9.94 10.50 3.51
N TYR A 37 11.25 10.31 3.44
CA TYR A 37 12.14 11.05 2.56
C TYR A 37 13.07 10.07 1.87
N GLY A 38 13.04 10.03 0.55
CA GLY A 38 13.76 9.04 -0.24
C GLY A 38 14.39 9.58 -1.51
N LYS A 39 15.35 8.80 -2.04
CA LYS A 39 16.07 9.08 -3.28
C LYS A 39 16.27 7.82 -4.10
N GLY A 40 16.56 8.02 -5.39
CA GLY A 40 16.83 6.94 -6.33
C GLY A 40 15.58 6.50 -7.08
N PHE A 41 14.55 7.35 -7.13
CA PHE A 41 13.32 7.07 -7.86
C PHE A 41 13.54 7.23 -9.38
N GLU A 42 12.88 6.35 -10.13
CA GLU A 42 12.87 6.37 -11.59
C GLU A 42 11.45 6.64 -12.10
N VAL A 43 11.35 7.07 -13.35
CA VAL A 43 10.12 7.53 -14.03
C VAL A 43 9.68 8.91 -13.53
N GLU A 44 9.42 9.04 -12.25
CA GLU A 44 9.17 10.32 -11.55
C GLU A 44 10.49 11.03 -11.20
N PRO A 45 10.46 12.25 -10.62
CA PRO A 45 11.65 12.89 -10.07
C PRO A 45 12.37 12.00 -9.03
N ASP A 46 13.68 12.13 -8.91
CA ASP A 46 14.51 11.17 -8.16
C ASP A 46 14.43 11.31 -6.63
N THR A 47 13.86 12.37 -6.14
CA THR A 47 13.70 12.64 -4.71
C THR A 47 12.21 12.79 -4.37
N HIS A 48 11.74 12.01 -3.40
CA HIS A 48 10.38 12.04 -2.90
C HIS A 48 10.34 12.41 -1.42
N GLU A 49 9.43 13.31 -1.08
CA GLU A 49 8.87 13.49 0.26
C GLU A 49 7.46 12.91 0.25
N THR A 50 7.16 12.01 1.17
CA THR A 50 5.86 11.32 1.16
C THR A 50 5.23 11.38 2.54
N ILE A 51 3.93 11.67 2.59
CA ILE A 51 3.09 11.44 3.76
C ILE A 51 2.10 10.35 3.39
N THR A 52 2.12 9.26 4.14
CA THR A 52 1.19 8.13 4.01
C THR A 52 0.21 8.11 5.17
N PHE A 53 -1.07 8.09 4.88
CA PHE A 53 -2.10 7.66 5.84
C PHE A 53 -2.47 6.21 5.55
N GLU A 54 -2.56 5.37 6.60
CA GLU A 54 -3.01 3.98 6.46
C GLU A 54 -4.12 3.69 7.44
N HIS A 55 -5.09 2.91 6.98
CA HIS A 55 -6.14 2.32 7.80
C HIS A 55 -6.20 0.82 7.56
N ALA A 56 -6.20 0.04 8.63
CA ALA A 56 -6.47 -1.39 8.59
C ALA A 56 -7.59 -1.72 9.57
N SER A 57 -8.54 -2.55 9.15
CA SER A 57 -9.65 -2.98 10.01
C SER A 57 -10.12 -4.37 9.68
N ASN A 58 -10.62 -5.08 10.71
CA ASN A 58 -11.22 -6.41 10.57
C ASN A 58 -12.68 -6.38 11.01
N TRP A 59 -13.53 -6.98 10.20
CA TRP A 59 -14.98 -6.94 10.30
C TRP A 59 -15.58 -8.35 10.35
N LYS A 60 -16.86 -8.47 10.68
CA LYS A 60 -17.60 -9.73 10.60
C LYS A 60 -17.70 -10.30 9.19
N TRP A 61 -17.48 -9.50 8.15
CA TRP A 61 -17.52 -9.92 6.74
C TRP A 61 -16.13 -10.17 6.12
N GLY A 62 -15.06 -9.70 6.74
CA GLY A 62 -13.71 -9.78 6.16
C GLY A 62 -12.78 -8.73 6.75
N ASP A 63 -12.03 -8.05 5.92
CA ASP A 63 -11.16 -6.96 6.31
C ASP A 63 -11.11 -5.84 5.27
N LEU A 64 -10.58 -4.70 5.68
CA LEU A 64 -10.38 -3.54 4.84
C LEU A 64 -8.99 -2.99 5.10
N TYR A 65 -8.24 -2.76 4.03
CA TYR A 65 -7.06 -1.95 4.02
C TYR A 65 -7.26 -0.74 3.11
N LEU A 66 -6.81 0.41 3.56
CA LEU A 66 -6.80 1.65 2.80
C LEU A 66 -5.49 2.35 3.07
N PHE A 67 -4.84 2.86 2.04
CA PHE A 67 -3.81 3.87 2.23
C PHE A 67 -3.93 5.01 1.24
N VAL A 68 -3.36 6.14 1.62
CA VAL A 68 -3.27 7.35 0.80
C VAL A 68 -1.86 7.88 0.94
N ASP A 69 -1.13 7.87 -0.16
CA ASP A 69 0.17 8.51 -0.29
C ASP A 69 0.01 9.88 -0.94
N THR A 70 0.62 10.87 -0.34
CA THR A 70 0.77 12.19 -0.93
C THR A 70 2.26 12.45 -1.14
N TYR A 71 2.63 12.66 -2.38
CA TYR A 71 4.00 12.86 -2.81
C TYR A 71 4.28 14.31 -3.13
N TRP A 72 5.45 14.79 -2.71
CA TRP A 72 6.11 15.99 -3.20
C TRP A 72 7.42 15.56 -3.81
N PHE A 73 7.63 15.99 -5.06
CA PHE A 73 8.78 15.59 -5.85
C PHE A 73 9.79 16.74 -5.97
N ASP A 74 11.08 16.39 -5.91
CA ASP A 74 12.19 17.31 -6.19
C ASP A 74 13.21 16.63 -7.11
N GLY A 75 14.02 17.44 -7.81
CA GLY A 75 15.05 16.96 -8.72
C GLY A 75 14.86 17.41 -10.17
N GLU A 76 15.70 16.91 -11.05
CA GLU A 76 15.81 17.37 -12.45
C GLU A 76 14.56 17.07 -13.29
N LYS A 77 13.79 16.04 -12.96
CA LYS A 77 12.60 15.61 -13.71
C LYS A 77 11.33 16.39 -13.35
N THR A 78 11.32 17.25 -12.32
CA THR A 78 10.11 17.96 -11.86
C THR A 78 9.45 18.80 -12.96
N ALA A 79 10.23 19.45 -13.82
CA ALA A 79 9.71 20.25 -14.92
C ALA A 79 8.90 19.44 -15.95
N SER A 80 9.18 18.16 -16.10
CA SER A 80 8.55 17.26 -17.09
C SER A 80 7.61 16.23 -16.46
N GLN A 81 7.76 15.93 -15.17
CA GLN A 81 7.04 14.84 -14.49
C GLN A 81 6.07 15.32 -13.42
N GLY A 82 5.95 16.66 -13.20
CA GLY A 82 5.10 17.24 -12.15
C GLY A 82 5.84 17.37 -10.81
N HIS A 83 5.19 18.05 -9.87
CA HIS A 83 5.74 18.32 -8.53
C HIS A 83 5.05 17.52 -7.44
N ASN A 84 3.84 17.02 -7.72
CA ASN A 84 3.01 16.36 -6.71
C ASN A 84 2.24 15.21 -7.33
N ALA A 85 1.98 14.19 -6.52
CA ALA A 85 1.05 13.12 -6.86
C ALA A 85 0.30 12.65 -5.62
N VAL A 86 -0.84 12.00 -5.83
CA VAL A 86 -1.56 11.24 -4.82
C VAL A 86 -1.80 9.85 -5.37
N TYR A 87 -1.48 8.83 -4.58
CA TYR A 87 -1.83 7.46 -4.87
C TYR A 87 -2.62 6.89 -3.71
N THR A 88 -3.67 6.15 -4.00
CA THR A 88 -4.50 5.52 -2.97
C THR A 88 -4.99 4.16 -3.41
N GLU A 89 -5.05 3.25 -2.46
CA GLU A 89 -5.71 1.95 -2.61
C GLU A 89 -6.79 1.78 -1.55
N LEU A 90 -7.97 1.34 -2.00
CA LEU A 90 -9.05 0.87 -1.15
C LEU A 90 -9.24 -0.62 -1.42
N ALA A 91 -8.83 -1.46 -0.49
CA ALA A 91 -8.73 -2.91 -0.66
C ALA A 91 -9.59 -3.71 0.36
N PRO A 92 -10.92 -3.77 0.17
CA PRO A 92 -11.76 -4.68 0.95
C PRO A 92 -11.56 -6.13 0.51
N ARG A 93 -11.45 -7.06 1.50
CA ARG A 93 -11.40 -8.49 1.24
C ARG A 93 -12.55 -9.19 1.98
N PHE A 94 -13.31 -10.01 1.28
CA PHE A 94 -14.51 -10.67 1.79
C PHE A 94 -14.22 -12.12 2.13
N SER A 95 -14.25 -12.45 3.43
CA SER A 95 -14.01 -13.81 3.93
C SER A 95 -15.15 -14.74 3.57
N ILE A 96 -14.87 -15.77 2.79
CA ILE A 96 -15.88 -16.76 2.43
C ILE A 96 -16.27 -17.56 3.68
N SER A 97 -15.32 -17.89 4.55
CA SER A 97 -15.58 -18.58 5.81
C SER A 97 -16.56 -17.83 6.70
N LYS A 98 -16.36 -16.52 6.88
CA LYS A 98 -17.25 -15.68 7.71
C LYS A 98 -18.63 -15.52 7.08
N LEU A 99 -18.69 -15.26 5.77
CA LEU A 99 -19.95 -15.02 5.06
C LEU A 99 -20.84 -16.26 4.97
N THR A 100 -20.25 -17.45 4.85
CA THR A 100 -20.97 -18.71 4.71
C THR A 100 -21.08 -19.48 6.02
N ASN A 101 -20.45 -19.00 7.09
CA ASN A 101 -20.29 -19.72 8.37
C ASN A 101 -19.72 -21.14 8.18
N THR A 102 -18.78 -21.28 7.24
CA THR A 102 -18.13 -22.56 6.89
C THR A 102 -16.63 -22.44 7.07
N ASN A 103 -15.99 -23.34 7.82
CA ASN A 103 -14.55 -23.34 7.95
C ASN A 103 -13.89 -23.82 6.65
N LEU A 104 -13.12 -22.94 6.00
CA LEU A 104 -12.36 -23.23 4.77
C LEU A 104 -10.85 -23.31 5.03
N SER A 105 -10.42 -23.45 6.28
CA SER A 105 -8.98 -23.59 6.61
C SER A 105 -8.43 -24.95 6.16
N PHE A 106 -7.21 -24.94 5.59
CA PHE A 106 -6.48 -26.16 5.22
C PHE A 106 -4.97 -25.90 5.16
N GLY A 107 -4.16 -26.81 5.66
CA GLY A 107 -2.70 -26.63 5.73
C GLY A 107 -2.33 -25.31 6.42
N PRO A 108 -1.52 -24.43 5.81
CA PRO A 108 -1.21 -23.11 6.32
C PRO A 108 -2.29 -22.07 6.05
N VAL A 109 -3.32 -22.36 5.25
CA VAL A 109 -4.39 -21.44 4.91
C VAL A 109 -5.37 -21.34 6.07
N LYS A 110 -5.48 -20.14 6.68
CA LYS A 110 -6.44 -19.82 7.76
C LYS A 110 -7.79 -19.45 7.22
N ASP A 111 -7.81 -18.70 6.12
CA ASP A 111 -9.04 -18.20 5.50
C ASP A 111 -8.87 -18.06 3.99
N VAL A 112 -9.98 -18.21 3.28
CA VAL A 112 -10.10 -17.98 1.85
C VAL A 112 -11.03 -16.79 1.63
N LEU A 113 -10.58 -15.82 0.84
CA LEU A 113 -11.26 -14.54 0.65
C LEU A 113 -11.47 -14.26 -0.83
N ILE A 114 -12.46 -13.43 -1.13
CA ILE A 114 -12.52 -12.66 -2.37
C ILE A 114 -11.77 -11.36 -2.08
N ALA A 115 -10.59 -11.22 -2.66
CA ALA A 115 -9.78 -10.02 -2.55
C ALA A 115 -10.14 -9.04 -3.66
N THR A 116 -10.28 -7.77 -3.30
CA THR A 116 -10.50 -6.69 -4.26
C THR A 116 -9.58 -5.52 -3.92
N SER A 117 -9.22 -4.71 -4.90
CA SER A 117 -8.60 -3.41 -4.71
C SER A 117 -9.14 -2.42 -5.73
N PHE A 118 -9.22 -1.18 -5.31
CA PHE A 118 -9.51 -0.03 -6.15
C PHE A 118 -8.36 0.95 -5.98
N ASP A 119 -7.59 1.14 -7.06
CA ASP A 119 -6.40 1.95 -7.06
C ASP A 119 -6.67 3.23 -7.85
N LEU A 120 -6.23 4.36 -7.32
CA LEU A 120 -6.34 5.67 -7.96
C LEU A 120 -4.99 6.38 -7.89
N SER A 121 -4.52 6.86 -9.04
CA SER A 121 -3.35 7.73 -9.16
C SER A 121 -3.75 9.07 -9.76
N ILE A 122 -3.38 10.15 -9.07
CA ILE A 122 -3.61 11.54 -9.47
C ILE A 122 -2.26 12.23 -9.54
N GLN A 123 -1.96 12.92 -10.65
CA GLN A 123 -0.70 13.64 -10.83
C GLN A 123 -0.95 15.07 -11.31
N ASP A 124 -0.13 16.01 -10.85
CA ASP A 124 -0.19 17.40 -11.32
C ASP A 124 0.55 17.65 -12.65
N LYS A 125 0.84 16.60 -13.40
CA LYS A 125 1.53 16.63 -14.67
C LYS A 125 0.60 17.02 -15.81
N ALA A 126 0.94 18.08 -16.53
CA ALA A 126 0.15 18.52 -17.67
C ALA A 126 0.10 17.45 -18.79
N GLY A 127 -1.12 17.11 -19.24
CA GLY A 127 -1.36 16.12 -20.30
C GLY A 127 -1.41 14.67 -19.81
N TYR A 128 -1.45 14.45 -18.52
CA TYR A 128 -1.73 13.14 -17.91
C TYR A 128 -3.11 13.18 -17.26
N ASP A 129 -3.90 12.14 -17.52
CA ASP A 129 -5.18 11.90 -16.89
C ASP A 129 -5.00 11.09 -15.61
N ASP A 130 -5.92 11.24 -14.67
CA ASP A 130 -6.00 10.36 -13.51
C ASP A 130 -6.21 8.92 -13.97
N THR A 131 -5.57 7.97 -13.30
CA THR A 131 -5.67 6.56 -13.65
C THR A 131 -6.37 5.76 -12.56
N TRP A 132 -7.28 4.89 -12.99
CA TRP A 132 -8.05 4.01 -12.13
C TRP A 132 -7.76 2.56 -12.48
N ASN A 133 -7.75 1.70 -11.46
CA ASN A 133 -7.53 0.29 -11.69
C ASN A 133 -8.36 -0.52 -10.68
N TYR A 134 -9.09 -1.50 -11.18
CA TYR A 134 -9.85 -2.43 -10.35
C TYR A 134 -9.14 -3.77 -10.35
N LEU A 135 -8.97 -4.36 -9.19
CA LEU A 135 -8.38 -5.66 -8.99
C LEU A 135 -9.37 -6.57 -8.30
N VAL A 136 -9.48 -7.82 -8.76
CA VAL A 136 -10.36 -8.82 -8.13
C VAL A 136 -9.79 -10.21 -8.30
N GLY A 137 -9.92 -11.03 -7.26
CA GLY A 137 -9.51 -12.43 -7.34
C GLY A 137 -9.49 -13.16 -6.00
N PRO A 138 -8.97 -14.38 -5.93
CA PRO A 138 -8.84 -15.11 -4.67
C PRO A 138 -7.75 -14.54 -3.77
N GLY A 139 -8.04 -14.46 -2.48
CA GLY A 139 -7.11 -14.09 -1.43
C GLY A 139 -7.02 -15.16 -0.36
N PHE A 140 -5.87 -15.23 0.31
CA PHE A 140 -5.59 -16.20 1.35
C PHE A 140 -4.91 -15.53 2.54
N ASP A 141 -5.42 -15.78 3.74
CA ASP A 141 -4.69 -15.52 4.97
C ASP A 141 -3.91 -16.78 5.36
N LEU A 142 -2.62 -16.63 5.61
CA LEU A 142 -1.74 -17.75 5.90
C LEU A 142 -1.25 -17.71 7.34
N ASP A 143 -1.28 -18.86 8.01
CA ASP A 143 -0.65 -19.07 9.32
C ASP A 143 0.80 -19.54 9.11
N ILE A 144 1.72 -18.58 9.02
CA ILE A 144 3.15 -18.85 8.88
C ILE A 144 3.83 -18.52 10.20
N LYS A 145 4.43 -19.55 10.79
CA LYS A 145 5.07 -19.42 12.11
C LYS A 145 6.06 -18.26 12.17
N GLY A 146 5.85 -17.39 13.12
CA GLY A 146 6.71 -16.23 13.40
C GLY A 146 6.25 -14.93 12.78
N PHE A 147 5.41 -14.98 11.76
CA PHE A 147 4.83 -13.77 11.19
C PHE A 147 3.68 -13.24 12.05
N ASP A 148 3.56 -11.93 12.17
CA ASP A 148 2.40 -11.26 12.77
C ASP A 148 1.16 -11.46 11.86
N TYR A 149 1.37 -11.35 10.56
CA TYR A 149 0.45 -11.77 9.50
C TYR A 149 1.21 -12.08 8.21
N PHE A 150 0.60 -12.90 7.38
CA PHE A 150 1.00 -13.14 6.00
C PHE A 150 -0.25 -13.34 5.15
N THR A 151 -0.42 -12.52 4.11
CA THR A 151 -1.52 -12.64 3.17
C THR A 151 -1.00 -12.85 1.76
N LEU A 152 -1.78 -13.52 0.91
CA LEU A 152 -1.43 -13.77 -0.47
C LEU A 152 -2.67 -13.57 -1.34
N ASN A 153 -2.65 -12.56 -2.19
CA ASN A 153 -3.74 -12.25 -3.10
C ASN A 153 -3.32 -12.52 -4.56
N PHE A 154 -4.25 -12.98 -5.37
CA PHE A 154 -4.11 -13.17 -6.81
C PHE A 154 -5.17 -12.32 -7.49
N TYR A 155 -4.75 -11.30 -8.22
CA TYR A 155 -5.64 -10.33 -8.80
C TYR A 155 -5.70 -10.42 -10.32
N TYR A 156 -6.90 -10.38 -10.88
CA TYR A 156 -7.13 -10.00 -12.26
C TYR A 156 -7.26 -8.49 -12.34
N ARG A 157 -6.45 -7.83 -13.17
CA ARG A 157 -6.38 -6.37 -13.30
C ARG A 157 -7.33 -5.88 -14.38
N ILE A 158 -8.11 -4.85 -14.06
CA ILE A 158 -9.12 -4.22 -14.92
C ILE A 158 -8.83 -2.71 -14.90
N PRO A 159 -7.91 -2.20 -15.72
CA PRO A 159 -7.63 -0.77 -15.82
C PRO A 159 -8.84 -0.02 -16.42
N ASP A 160 -9.06 1.20 -15.95
CA ASP A 160 -10.13 2.08 -16.45
C ASP A 160 -9.51 3.41 -16.94
N ASP A 161 -8.53 3.33 -17.83
CA ASP A 161 -7.87 4.45 -18.49
C ASP A 161 -8.23 4.57 -19.99
N GLY A 162 -9.12 3.68 -20.47
CA GLY A 162 -9.57 3.62 -21.85
C GLY A 162 -8.53 3.13 -22.87
N ASN A 163 -7.27 2.96 -22.47
CA ASN A 163 -6.14 2.63 -23.35
C ASN A 163 -5.49 1.30 -22.99
N THR A 164 -5.49 0.93 -21.70
CA THR A 164 -4.83 -0.27 -21.20
C THR A 164 -5.79 -1.47 -21.26
N PRO A 165 -5.43 -2.56 -21.95
CA PRO A 165 -6.29 -3.73 -22.00
C PRO A 165 -6.28 -4.49 -20.67
N SER A 166 -7.46 -4.93 -20.21
CA SER A 166 -7.59 -5.88 -19.09
C SER A 166 -6.93 -7.22 -19.43
N GLY A 167 -6.59 -8.00 -18.40
CA GLY A 167 -6.09 -9.38 -18.58
C GLY A 167 -4.66 -9.58 -18.10
N GLN A 168 -4.11 -8.63 -17.35
CA GLN A 168 -2.91 -8.88 -16.55
C GLN A 168 -3.30 -9.51 -15.21
N TRP A 169 -2.44 -10.41 -14.72
CA TRP A 169 -2.56 -11.03 -13.42
C TRP A 169 -1.47 -10.51 -12.49
N GLN A 170 -1.86 -10.23 -11.25
CA GLN A 170 -0.95 -9.77 -10.21
C GLN A 170 -0.96 -10.73 -9.03
N ILE A 171 0.21 -11.01 -8.46
CA ILE A 171 0.38 -11.79 -7.24
C ILE A 171 0.91 -10.83 -6.18
N THR A 172 0.17 -10.70 -5.07
CA THR A 172 0.48 -9.76 -3.99
C THR A 172 0.58 -10.49 -2.65
N PRO A 173 1.77 -10.96 -2.24
CA PRO A 173 2.05 -11.28 -0.85
C PRO A 173 2.27 -10.01 -0.03
N CYS A 174 1.66 -9.94 1.17
CA CYS A 174 1.94 -8.92 2.18
C CYS A 174 2.28 -9.59 3.51
N TRP A 175 3.19 -9.01 4.26
CA TRP A 175 3.65 -9.61 5.52
C TRP A 175 3.99 -8.58 6.58
N SER A 176 3.99 -9.04 7.83
CA SER A 176 4.64 -8.39 8.96
C SER A 176 5.30 -9.44 9.84
N TYR A 177 6.50 -9.17 10.26
CA TYR A 177 7.30 -10.02 11.13
C TYR A 177 7.99 -9.16 12.18
N THR A 178 7.74 -9.42 13.46
CA THR A 178 8.31 -8.67 14.57
C THR A 178 9.26 -9.54 15.38
N VAL A 179 10.49 -9.07 15.56
CA VAL A 179 11.49 -9.74 16.40
C VAL A 179 11.89 -8.88 17.59
N PRO A 180 12.00 -9.45 18.80
CA PRO A 180 12.58 -8.74 19.92
C PRO A 180 14.02 -8.31 19.61
N PHE A 181 14.36 -7.06 19.89
CA PHE A 181 15.69 -6.55 19.71
C PHE A 181 16.02 -5.51 20.80
N LEU A 182 17.10 -5.73 21.56
CA LEU A 182 17.49 -4.90 22.71
C LEU A 182 16.31 -4.77 23.71
N LYS A 183 15.92 -3.54 24.03
CA LYS A 183 14.79 -3.23 24.92
C LYS A 183 13.47 -2.97 24.17
N SER A 184 13.40 -3.35 22.90
CA SER A 184 12.28 -3.10 22.02
C SER A 184 12.12 -4.21 20.97
N SER A 185 11.78 -3.86 19.74
CA SER A 185 11.63 -4.78 18.62
C SER A 185 12.02 -4.16 17.28
N ILE A 186 12.41 -5.02 16.34
CA ILE A 186 12.49 -4.69 14.91
C ILE A 186 11.24 -5.23 14.26
N ILE A 187 10.61 -4.41 13.42
CA ILE A 187 9.46 -4.74 12.61
C ILE A 187 9.93 -4.81 11.16
N PHE A 188 9.75 -5.97 10.54
CA PHE A 188 10.00 -6.19 9.11
C PHE A 188 8.65 -6.46 8.44
N ASP A 189 8.16 -5.52 7.68
CA ASP A 189 6.90 -5.61 6.96
C ASP A 189 7.06 -5.13 5.51
N GLY A 190 6.04 -5.34 4.71
CA GLY A 190 6.04 -4.91 3.33
C GLY A 190 5.17 -5.77 2.45
N TYR A 191 5.34 -5.59 1.15
CA TYR A 191 4.60 -6.31 0.12
C TYR A 191 5.43 -6.52 -1.15
N ILE A 192 4.90 -7.36 -2.01
CA ILE A 192 5.31 -7.48 -3.39
C ILE A 192 4.06 -7.31 -4.25
N ASP A 193 4.14 -6.50 -5.30
CA ASP A 193 3.19 -6.53 -6.40
C ASP A 193 3.89 -7.05 -7.65
N TRP A 194 3.52 -8.25 -8.05
CA TRP A 194 4.11 -8.88 -9.21
C TRP A 194 3.06 -9.08 -10.31
N VAL A 195 3.08 -8.22 -11.32
CA VAL A 195 2.30 -8.42 -12.54
C VAL A 195 3.04 -9.40 -13.43
N VAL A 196 2.52 -10.63 -13.51
CA VAL A 196 3.25 -11.78 -14.04
C VAL A 196 3.27 -11.88 -15.56
N ASN A 197 2.40 -11.14 -16.25
CA ASN A 197 2.29 -11.21 -17.72
C ASN A 197 2.17 -9.83 -18.36
N SER A 198 2.73 -9.70 -19.54
CA SER A 198 2.56 -8.52 -20.41
C SER A 198 1.20 -8.56 -21.13
N LYS A 199 0.63 -7.40 -21.44
CA LYS A 199 -0.61 -7.27 -22.19
C LYS A 199 -0.66 -5.95 -22.98
N GLY A 200 -0.86 -6.02 -24.29
CA GLY A 200 -0.78 -4.84 -25.14
C GLY A 200 0.62 -4.20 -25.07
N ASN A 201 0.67 -2.92 -24.75
CA ASN A 201 1.92 -2.19 -24.56
C ASN A 201 2.45 -2.26 -23.12
N ASN A 202 1.71 -2.88 -22.20
CA ASN A 202 2.12 -3.01 -20.81
C ASN A 202 3.00 -4.25 -20.62
N SER A 203 4.19 -4.05 -20.09
CA SER A 203 5.08 -5.12 -19.67
C SER A 203 4.59 -5.80 -18.40
N SER A 204 5.11 -6.98 -18.08
CA SER A 204 5.11 -7.47 -16.71
C SER A 204 5.93 -6.52 -15.82
N ASP A 205 5.56 -6.36 -14.57
CA ASP A 205 6.35 -5.62 -13.60
C ASP A 205 6.55 -6.40 -12.30
N PHE A 206 7.51 -5.95 -11.51
CA PHE A 206 7.76 -6.49 -10.19
C PHE A 206 8.13 -5.35 -9.25
N HIS A 207 7.28 -5.11 -8.28
CA HIS A 207 7.46 -4.12 -7.22
C HIS A 207 7.70 -4.85 -5.89
N PHE A 208 8.82 -4.61 -5.24
CA PHE A 208 9.16 -5.14 -3.93
C PHE A 208 9.44 -3.99 -2.98
N ASN A 209 8.57 -3.81 -1.97
CA ASN A 209 8.60 -2.70 -1.03
C ASN A 209 8.66 -3.19 0.42
N PRO A 210 9.83 -3.65 0.92
CA PRO A 210 10.04 -4.00 2.31
C PRO A 210 10.39 -2.78 3.14
N GLN A 211 9.95 -2.78 4.40
CA GLN A 211 10.33 -1.83 5.42
C GLN A 211 10.99 -2.55 6.60
N ILE A 212 12.06 -1.96 7.14
CA ILE A 212 12.69 -2.39 8.39
C ILE A 212 12.63 -1.21 9.34
N LYS A 213 11.89 -1.34 10.44
CA LYS A 213 11.65 -0.28 11.42
C LYS A 213 12.02 -0.76 12.82
N TYR A 214 12.61 0.13 13.61
CA TYR A 214 12.84 -0.06 15.04
C TYR A 214 11.71 0.62 15.83
N ASP A 215 11.07 -0.11 16.72
CA ASP A 215 10.02 0.43 17.59
C ASP A 215 10.65 1.34 18.67
N LEU A 216 10.40 2.63 18.58
CA LEU A 216 10.89 3.64 19.51
C LEU A 216 9.98 3.78 20.75
N SER A 217 8.78 3.22 20.71
CA SER A 217 7.74 3.42 21.72
C SER A 217 8.16 3.09 23.14
N PRO A 218 8.83 1.94 23.42
CA PRO A 218 9.24 1.60 24.78
C PRO A 218 10.24 2.59 25.38
N HIS A 219 11.08 3.23 24.55
CA HIS A 219 12.04 4.23 25.00
C HIS A 219 11.41 5.58 25.38
N LEU A 220 10.19 5.82 24.88
CA LEU A 220 9.42 7.03 25.08
C LEU A 220 8.25 6.84 26.07
N GLY A 221 8.13 5.65 26.67
CA GLY A 221 7.03 5.34 27.59
C GLY A 221 5.68 5.18 26.89
N LEU A 222 5.68 4.95 25.58
CA LEU A 222 4.47 4.66 24.79
C LEU A 222 4.18 3.17 24.77
N SER A 223 2.93 2.82 24.47
CA SER A 223 2.57 1.41 24.17
C SER A 223 3.37 0.91 22.97
N PRO A 224 3.75 -0.38 22.91
CA PRO A 224 4.52 -0.94 21.80
C PRO A 224 3.92 -0.64 20.43
N LYS A 225 4.78 -0.45 19.43
CA LYS A 225 4.44 -0.20 18.03
C LYS A 225 3.67 1.11 17.76
N LYS A 226 3.68 2.07 18.71
CA LYS A 226 3.07 3.39 18.49
C LYS A 226 3.94 4.33 17.67
N LEU A 227 5.25 4.29 17.86
CA LEU A 227 6.21 5.10 17.09
C LEU A 227 7.36 4.23 16.64
N ALA A 228 7.60 4.16 15.35
CA ALA A 228 8.73 3.44 14.78
C ALA A 228 9.46 4.30 13.75
N ALA A 229 10.76 4.06 13.59
CA ALA A 229 11.56 4.69 12.56
C ALA A 229 12.47 3.65 11.89
N GLY A 230 12.78 3.86 10.63
CA GLY A 230 13.54 2.88 9.87
C GLY A 230 13.79 3.28 8.43
N ILE A 231 13.87 2.28 7.60
CA ILE A 231 14.16 2.39 6.18
C ILE A 231 13.11 1.60 5.40
N GLU A 232 12.65 2.19 4.32
CA GLU A 232 11.91 1.55 3.25
C GLU A 232 12.83 1.39 2.05
N TYR A 233 12.78 0.22 1.40
CA TYR A 233 13.44 -0.04 0.14
C TYR A 233 12.38 -0.26 -0.94
N ASP A 234 12.46 0.51 -2.02
CA ASP A 234 11.49 0.51 -3.10
C ASP A 234 12.18 0.06 -4.40
N TYR A 235 12.02 -1.23 -4.68
CA TYR A 235 12.60 -1.87 -5.87
C TYR A 235 11.53 -2.14 -6.91
N TRP A 236 11.79 -1.67 -8.14
CA TRP A 236 10.96 -1.99 -9.30
C TRP A 236 11.78 -2.58 -10.43
N LYS A 237 11.14 -3.50 -11.14
CA LYS A 237 11.50 -3.89 -12.49
C LYS A 237 10.34 -3.52 -13.41
N ASN A 238 10.60 -2.72 -14.44
CA ASN A 238 9.59 -2.19 -15.37
C ASN A 238 8.49 -1.39 -14.65
N LYS A 239 8.91 -0.42 -13.85
CA LYS A 239 8.00 0.42 -13.05
C LYS A 239 6.82 0.94 -13.87
N PHE A 240 5.60 0.83 -13.27
CA PHE A 240 4.34 1.22 -13.90
C PHE A 240 4.03 0.49 -15.21
N LEU A 241 4.47 -0.78 -15.32
CA LEU A 241 4.29 -1.63 -16.51
C LEU A 241 5.03 -1.13 -17.74
N ILE A 242 6.00 -0.21 -17.59
CA ILE A 242 6.81 0.37 -18.65
C ILE A 242 8.12 -0.42 -18.79
N GLU A 243 8.37 -0.98 -19.97
CA GLU A 243 9.61 -1.71 -20.22
C GLU A 243 10.85 -0.83 -20.07
N ASP A 244 11.85 -1.32 -19.31
CA ASP A 244 13.13 -0.62 -19.16
C ASP A 244 13.93 -0.67 -20.46
N THR A 245 14.40 0.48 -20.91
CA THR A 245 15.17 0.60 -22.13
C THR A 245 16.45 1.42 -21.91
N PRO A 246 17.42 1.38 -22.84
CA PRO A 246 18.59 2.28 -22.75
C PRO A 246 18.24 3.77 -22.74
N TYR A 247 17.07 4.14 -23.26
CA TYR A 247 16.63 5.53 -23.43
C TYR A 247 15.66 6.01 -22.36
N PHE A 248 14.97 5.08 -21.66
CA PHE A 248 14.02 5.40 -20.60
C PHE A 248 14.12 4.36 -19.49
N LYS A 249 14.68 4.78 -18.35
CA LYS A 249 14.91 3.92 -17.20
C LYS A 249 13.65 3.77 -16.36
N THR A 250 13.29 2.54 -16.08
CA THR A 250 12.13 2.17 -15.28
C THR A 250 12.45 1.11 -14.22
N ASN A 251 13.66 0.55 -14.25
CA ASN A 251 14.14 -0.29 -13.16
C ASN A 251 14.67 0.59 -12.03
N GLN A 252 14.04 0.53 -10.88
CA GLN A 252 14.28 1.41 -9.74
C GLN A 252 14.93 0.68 -8.58
N ASN A 253 15.80 1.41 -7.85
CA ASN A 253 16.37 1.01 -6.57
C ASN A 253 16.36 2.26 -5.67
N ALA A 254 15.22 2.58 -5.08
CA ALA A 254 15.09 3.72 -4.20
C ALA A 254 15.14 3.31 -2.73
N THR A 255 15.56 4.24 -1.88
CA THR A 255 15.60 4.04 -0.43
C THR A 255 15.07 5.29 0.25
N SER A 256 14.14 5.10 1.19
CA SER A 256 13.56 6.17 1.98
C SER A 256 13.84 5.94 3.48
N PHE A 257 14.13 7.00 4.20
CA PHE A 257 13.97 7.03 5.65
C PHE A 257 12.49 7.15 5.98
N ILE A 258 12.00 6.39 6.95
CA ILE A 258 10.60 6.38 7.36
C ILE A 258 10.45 6.60 8.87
N VAL A 259 9.47 7.42 9.24
CA VAL A 259 8.95 7.52 10.61
C VAL A 259 7.45 7.27 10.56
N LYS A 260 6.97 6.30 11.35
CA LYS A 260 5.56 5.88 11.40
C LYS A 260 5.01 6.04 12.81
N TYR A 261 3.86 6.70 12.91
CA TYR A 261 3.08 6.81 14.15
C TYR A 261 1.72 6.13 13.98
N THR A 262 1.39 5.19 14.89
CA THR A 262 0.12 4.46 14.94
C THR A 262 -0.72 4.97 16.11
N PHE A 263 -1.99 5.33 15.89
CA PHE A 263 -2.87 5.93 16.89
C PHE A 263 -4.20 5.19 17.08
#